data_78cb534f7c53e00aec6a3026102d22c2
#
_entry.id   78cb534f7c53e00aec6a3026102d22c2
#
_cell.length_a   1.000
_cell.length_b   1.000
_cell.length_c   1.000
_cell.angle_alpha   90.00
_cell.angle_beta   90.00
_cell.angle_gamma   90.00
#
_symmetry.space_group_name_H-M   'P 1'
#
loop_
_entity.id
_entity.type
_entity.pdbx_description
1 polymer ?
#
loop_
_entity_poly.entity_id
_entity_poly.type
_entity_poly.pdbx_seq_one_letter_code
_entity_poly.pdbx_strand_id
1 'polypeptide(L)'
;MGDTPAADNALTDRLLRSWLRCRRKAWLDRHGNPAERRWTAHRNLLLDDQQRCFVALLPRKPGHGIAACAAGAEAVVGLRLKGLGPSGEPLEAHPPLLRRVKGQSRWGDFAYQPVLARQGRRTTREHQLPLALMALLLEQIQQGDVPSMLVLGGGGRRLEQERLHLSSGLRRQLSEGLRKLHADLERPVPPPLAADRRKCSLCSWRVACNAVAVEEGHLSEVSGI
;
A
#
# COMPACT_ATOMS: atom_id res chain seq x y z
N MET A 1 18.72 30.67 -6.98
CA MET A 1 18.68 29.80 -5.79
C MET A 1 17.70 28.70 -6.12
N GLY A 2 18.24 27.55 -6.53
CA GLY A 2 17.41 26.41 -6.95
C GLY A 2 16.87 25.68 -5.73
N ASP A 3 15.55 25.62 -5.61
CA ASP A 3 14.89 24.70 -4.71
C ASP A 3 15.22 23.26 -5.14
N THR A 4 16.16 22.64 -4.45
CA THR A 4 16.32 21.19 -4.49
C THR A 4 15.01 20.63 -3.92
N PRO A 5 14.25 19.79 -4.65
CA PRO A 5 13.06 19.19 -4.08
C PRO A 5 13.51 18.37 -2.87
N ALA A 6 13.06 18.77 -1.69
CA ALA A 6 13.25 18.00 -0.46
C ALA A 6 12.81 16.56 -0.78
N ALA A 7 13.74 15.61 -0.68
CA ALA A 7 13.45 14.20 -0.85
C ALA A 7 12.20 13.89 -0.02
N ASP A 8 11.18 13.35 -0.67
CA ASP A 8 9.86 13.13 -0.07
C ASP A 8 10.01 12.02 1.00
N ASN A 9 10.31 12.42 2.23
CA ASN A 9 10.59 11.53 3.37
C ASN A 9 9.33 10.83 3.89
N ALA A 10 8.20 11.03 3.24
CA ALA A 10 6.94 10.43 3.67
C ALA A 10 6.99 8.89 3.60
N LEU A 11 6.48 8.24 4.64
CA LEU A 11 6.21 6.81 4.61
C LEU A 11 4.92 6.57 3.84
N THR A 12 5.01 5.80 2.76
CA THR A 12 3.86 5.58 1.88
C THR A 12 3.23 4.20 2.08
N ASP A 13 1.95 4.08 1.72
CA ASP A 13 1.25 2.79 1.68
C ASP A 13 1.96 1.77 0.79
N ARG A 14 2.63 2.23 -0.28
CA ARG A 14 3.42 1.39 -1.19
C ARG A 14 4.70 0.89 -0.52
N LEU A 15 5.44 1.76 0.19
CA LEU A 15 6.62 1.37 0.94
C LEU A 15 6.26 0.40 2.07
N LEU A 16 5.16 0.68 2.80
CA LEU A 16 4.67 -0.22 3.84
C LEU A 16 4.33 -1.61 3.29
N ARG A 17 3.65 -1.68 2.15
CA ARG A 17 3.38 -2.95 1.47
C ARG A 17 4.65 -3.66 1.03
N SER A 18 5.61 -2.93 0.49
CA SER A 18 6.91 -3.48 0.09
C SER A 18 7.66 -4.03 1.30
N TRP A 19 7.66 -3.33 2.43
CA TRP A 19 8.31 -3.74 3.67
C TRP A 19 7.69 -5.00 4.28
N LEU A 20 6.36 -5.08 4.31
CA LEU A 20 5.64 -6.27 4.78
C LEU A 20 5.97 -7.51 3.94
N ARG A 21 6.30 -7.32 2.68
CA ARG A 21 6.72 -8.39 1.78
C ARG A 21 8.19 -8.73 1.93
N CYS A 22 9.06 -7.72 1.98
CA CYS A 22 10.50 -7.85 2.13
C CYS A 22 11.10 -6.51 2.57
N ARG A 23 11.82 -6.49 3.71
CA ARG A 23 12.45 -5.29 4.27
C ARG A 23 13.45 -4.67 3.29
N ARG A 24 14.32 -5.51 2.66
CA ARG A 24 15.28 -5.08 1.64
C ARG A 24 14.58 -4.46 0.42
N LYS A 25 13.43 -5.01 -0.01
CA LYS A 25 12.65 -4.44 -1.10
C LYS A 25 12.20 -3.01 -0.79
N ALA A 26 11.69 -2.74 0.41
CA ALA A 26 11.27 -1.39 0.78
C ALA A 26 12.45 -0.40 0.78
N TRP A 27 13.60 -0.82 1.30
CA TRP A 27 14.82 -0.03 1.26
C TRP A 27 15.25 0.28 -0.18
N LEU A 28 15.28 -0.73 -1.06
CA LEU A 28 15.59 -0.55 -2.49
C LEU A 28 14.54 0.28 -3.22
N ASP A 29 13.25 0.20 -2.84
CA ASP A 29 12.20 1.05 -3.41
C ASP A 29 12.41 2.54 -3.09
N ARG A 30 13.07 2.87 -1.97
CA ARG A 30 13.42 4.23 -1.54
C ARG A 30 14.78 4.69 -2.09
N HIS A 31 15.82 3.88 -1.97
CA HIS A 31 17.21 4.25 -2.16
C HIS A 31 17.86 3.62 -3.40
N GLY A 32 17.29 2.55 -3.93
CA GLY A 32 17.87 1.82 -5.07
C GLY A 32 17.74 2.58 -6.38
N ASN A 33 18.61 2.27 -7.32
CA ASN A 33 18.57 2.85 -8.66
C ASN A 33 17.32 2.35 -9.42
N PRO A 34 16.37 3.22 -9.81
CA PRO A 34 15.17 2.81 -10.54
C PRO A 34 15.46 2.07 -11.87
N ALA A 35 16.62 2.33 -12.49
CA ALA A 35 17.03 1.66 -13.74
C ALA A 35 17.32 0.16 -13.55
N GLU A 36 17.54 -0.30 -12.32
CA GLU A 36 17.76 -1.72 -12.01
C GLU A 36 16.45 -2.50 -11.82
N ARG A 37 15.31 -1.81 -11.75
CA ARG A 37 14.00 -2.45 -11.62
C ARG A 37 13.66 -3.22 -12.90
N ARG A 38 13.30 -4.49 -12.74
CA ARG A 38 12.81 -5.32 -13.85
C ARG A 38 11.42 -5.82 -13.51
N TRP A 39 10.45 -5.44 -14.32
CA TRP A 39 9.06 -5.86 -14.15
C TRP A 39 8.79 -7.12 -14.95
N THR A 40 8.07 -8.05 -14.36
CA THR A 40 7.65 -9.28 -15.04
C THR A 40 6.32 -9.07 -15.76
N ALA A 41 6.09 -9.77 -16.87
CA ALA A 41 4.80 -9.76 -17.59
C ALA A 41 3.64 -10.18 -16.66
N HIS A 42 3.89 -11.11 -15.74
CA HIS A 42 2.90 -11.55 -14.76
C HIS A 42 2.37 -10.42 -13.88
N ARG A 43 3.17 -9.36 -13.62
CA ARG A 43 2.69 -8.18 -12.89
C ARG A 43 1.53 -7.49 -13.60
N ASN A 44 1.58 -7.39 -14.92
CA ASN A 44 0.51 -6.74 -15.69
C ASN A 44 -0.80 -7.51 -15.54
N LEU A 45 -0.76 -8.85 -15.64
CA LEU A 45 -1.93 -9.69 -15.40
C LEU A 45 -2.53 -9.48 -14.01
N LEU A 46 -1.69 -9.32 -12.98
CA LEU A 46 -2.15 -9.05 -11.62
C LEU A 46 -2.78 -7.66 -11.49
N LEU A 47 -2.27 -6.65 -12.17
CA LEU A 47 -2.85 -5.30 -12.19
C LEU A 47 -4.19 -5.29 -12.92
N ASP A 48 -4.30 -5.97 -14.04
CA ASP A 48 -5.53 -6.10 -14.81
C ASP A 48 -6.63 -6.80 -14.01
N ASP A 49 -6.27 -7.84 -13.25
CA ASP A 49 -7.21 -8.54 -12.37
C ASP A 49 -7.71 -7.64 -11.23
N GLN A 50 -6.81 -6.87 -10.60
CA GLN A 50 -7.19 -5.88 -9.60
C GLN A 50 -8.09 -4.79 -10.20
N GLN A 51 -7.79 -4.30 -11.38
CA GLN A 51 -8.58 -3.29 -12.06
C GLN A 51 -9.99 -3.80 -12.34
N ARG A 52 -10.15 -5.04 -12.79
CA ARG A 52 -11.47 -5.66 -12.97
C ARG A 52 -12.31 -5.68 -11.69
N CYS A 53 -11.68 -5.94 -10.54
CA CYS A 53 -12.38 -5.86 -9.25
C CYS A 53 -12.92 -4.46 -8.95
N PHE A 54 -12.16 -3.41 -9.28
CA PHE A 54 -12.60 -2.02 -9.06
C PHE A 54 -13.72 -1.61 -10.02
N VAL A 55 -13.61 -1.99 -11.30
CA VAL A 55 -14.62 -1.68 -12.33
C VAL A 55 -16.01 -2.14 -11.90
N ALA A 56 -16.12 -3.27 -11.22
CA ALA A 56 -17.40 -3.78 -10.71
C ALA A 56 -18.07 -2.88 -9.64
N LEU A 57 -17.30 -1.99 -9.01
CA LEU A 57 -17.78 -1.03 -7.99
C LEU A 57 -17.81 0.42 -8.48
N LEU A 58 -17.31 0.70 -9.67
CA LEU A 58 -17.24 2.05 -10.19
C LEU A 58 -18.56 2.46 -10.84
N PRO A 59 -19.09 3.65 -10.53
CA PRO A 59 -20.12 4.27 -11.35
C PRO A 59 -19.55 4.64 -12.74
N ARG A 60 -20.41 4.94 -13.71
CA ARG A 60 -19.98 5.33 -15.06
C ARG A 60 -18.96 6.48 -15.08
N LYS A 61 -19.06 7.41 -14.11
CA LYS A 61 -18.16 8.56 -13.96
C LYS A 61 -17.76 8.68 -12.48
N PRO A 62 -16.64 8.06 -12.06
CA PRO A 62 -16.10 8.28 -10.72
C PRO A 62 -15.62 9.72 -10.58
N GLY A 63 -15.74 10.28 -9.38
CA GLY A 63 -15.14 11.56 -9.06
C GLY A 63 -13.61 11.46 -8.99
N HIS A 64 -12.92 12.57 -9.17
CA HIS A 64 -11.47 12.65 -9.09
C HIS A 64 -11.01 13.61 -7.99
N GLY A 65 -10.05 13.16 -7.18
CA GLY A 65 -9.40 13.99 -6.16
C GLY A 65 -10.31 14.37 -4.99
N ILE A 66 -9.77 15.17 -4.07
CA ILE A 66 -10.44 15.50 -2.82
C ILE A 66 -11.69 16.39 -3.03
N ALA A 67 -11.72 17.21 -4.07
CA ALA A 67 -12.87 18.05 -4.40
C ALA A 67 -14.12 17.22 -4.71
N ALA A 68 -13.95 16.05 -5.32
CA ALA A 68 -15.04 15.12 -5.56
C ALA A 68 -15.58 14.49 -4.27
N CYS A 69 -14.73 14.30 -3.25
CA CYS A 69 -15.19 13.90 -1.92
C CYS A 69 -16.08 15.00 -1.30
N ALA A 70 -15.66 16.24 -1.36
CA ALA A 70 -16.44 17.37 -0.85
C ALA A 70 -17.79 17.53 -1.59
N ALA A 71 -17.83 17.21 -2.87
CA ALA A 71 -19.06 17.22 -3.67
C ALA A 71 -19.96 15.99 -3.43
N GLY A 72 -19.56 15.05 -2.57
CA GLY A 72 -20.35 13.87 -2.22
C GLY A 72 -20.43 12.81 -3.32
N ALA A 73 -19.43 12.71 -4.20
CA ALA A 73 -19.39 11.69 -5.25
C ALA A 73 -19.48 10.27 -4.66
N GLU A 74 -20.21 9.37 -5.32
CA GLU A 74 -20.44 8.00 -4.84
C GLU A 74 -19.14 7.19 -4.74
N ALA A 75 -18.23 7.40 -5.71
CA ALA A 75 -16.92 6.80 -5.76
C ALA A 75 -15.88 7.82 -6.23
N VAL A 76 -14.69 7.80 -5.65
CA VAL A 76 -13.61 8.75 -5.95
C VAL A 76 -12.30 8.00 -6.17
N VAL A 77 -11.59 8.39 -7.22
CA VAL A 77 -10.29 7.85 -7.61
C VAL A 77 -9.24 8.97 -7.72
N GLY A 78 -7.98 8.60 -7.95
CA GLY A 78 -6.91 9.57 -8.18
C GLY A 78 -6.57 10.42 -6.95
N LEU A 79 -6.67 9.84 -5.75
CA LEU A 79 -6.40 10.53 -4.50
C LEU A 79 -4.95 10.34 -4.05
N ARG A 80 -4.45 11.40 -3.47
CA ARG A 80 -3.21 11.42 -2.71
C ARG A 80 -3.50 12.00 -1.33
N LEU A 81 -3.58 11.13 -0.33
CA LEU A 81 -3.84 11.51 1.05
C LEU A 81 -2.52 11.78 1.75
N LYS A 82 -2.39 12.94 2.40
CA LYS A 82 -1.22 13.33 3.18
C LYS A 82 -1.64 13.65 4.60
N GLY A 83 -0.79 13.35 5.57
CA GLY A 83 -1.01 13.66 6.98
C GLY A 83 0.16 13.20 7.83
N LEU A 84 -0.07 13.13 9.13
CA LEU A 84 0.94 12.75 10.10
C LEU A 84 0.60 11.40 10.73
N GLY A 85 1.64 10.64 10.99
CA GLY A 85 1.57 9.40 11.75
C GLY A 85 1.49 9.63 13.26
N PRO A 86 1.33 8.55 14.03
CA PRO A 86 1.21 8.64 15.48
C PRO A 86 2.42 9.25 16.19
N SER A 87 3.62 9.20 15.58
CA SER A 87 4.86 9.77 16.10
C SER A 87 5.23 11.10 15.41
N GLY A 88 4.31 11.68 14.64
CA GLY A 88 4.56 12.93 13.89
C GLY A 88 5.28 12.74 12.55
N GLU A 89 5.56 11.51 12.16
CA GLU A 89 6.19 11.22 10.86
C GLU A 89 5.26 11.56 9.69
N PRO A 90 5.78 12.13 8.59
CA PRO A 90 4.98 12.42 7.41
C PRO A 90 4.53 11.12 6.73
N LEU A 91 3.24 11.02 6.48
CA LEU A 91 2.60 9.88 5.85
C LEU A 91 1.94 10.28 4.53
N GLU A 92 1.93 9.36 3.59
CA GLU A 92 1.21 9.52 2.34
C GLU A 92 0.56 8.20 1.91
N ALA A 93 -0.66 8.26 1.38
CA ALA A 93 -1.35 7.09 0.85
C ALA A 93 -2.07 7.40 -0.46
N HIS A 94 -2.14 6.38 -1.32
CA HIS A 94 -2.76 6.46 -2.64
C HIS A 94 -3.89 5.41 -2.72
N PRO A 95 -5.05 5.68 -2.10
CA PRO A 95 -6.18 4.76 -2.20
C PRO A 95 -6.59 4.62 -3.67
N PRO A 96 -6.67 3.40 -4.20
CA PRO A 96 -7.09 3.19 -5.58
C PRO A 96 -8.56 3.58 -5.78
N LEU A 97 -9.37 3.50 -4.72
CA LEU A 97 -10.76 3.87 -4.72
C LEU A 97 -11.21 4.27 -3.31
N LEU A 98 -11.94 5.37 -3.18
CA LEU A 98 -12.79 5.66 -2.04
C LEU A 98 -14.25 5.47 -2.42
N ARG A 99 -15.04 4.87 -1.54
CA ARG A 99 -16.49 4.70 -1.70
C ARG A 99 -17.22 5.46 -0.61
N ARG A 100 -18.25 6.23 -1.01
CA ARG A 100 -19.14 6.93 -0.08
C ARG A 100 -19.96 5.92 0.72
N VAL A 101 -20.10 6.17 2.01
CA VAL A 101 -20.87 5.36 2.96
C VAL A 101 -21.65 6.26 3.92
N LYS A 102 -22.61 5.70 4.64
CA LYS A 102 -23.29 6.40 5.74
C LYS A 102 -22.27 6.74 6.83
N GLY A 103 -22.34 7.94 7.37
CA GLY A 103 -21.46 8.43 8.41
C GLY A 103 -21.53 9.94 8.53
N GLN A 104 -20.63 10.52 9.32
CA GLN A 104 -20.48 11.97 9.51
C GLN A 104 -19.08 12.36 9.11
N SER A 105 -18.93 13.46 8.38
CA SER A 105 -17.64 14.05 8.04
C SER A 105 -17.76 15.56 7.90
N ARG A 106 -16.62 16.24 7.75
CA ARG A 106 -16.62 17.69 7.44
C ARG A 106 -17.39 18.06 6.17
N TRP A 107 -17.76 17.10 5.35
CA TRP A 107 -18.47 17.31 4.08
C TRP A 107 -19.98 17.08 4.19
N GLY A 108 -20.50 16.59 5.32
CA GLY A 108 -21.93 16.37 5.56
C GLY A 108 -22.24 15.00 6.17
N ASP A 109 -23.49 14.58 6.00
CA ASP A 109 -24.05 13.33 6.56
C ASP A 109 -23.60 12.08 5.78
N PHE A 110 -22.33 12.05 5.40
CA PHE A 110 -21.70 10.91 4.76
C PHE A 110 -20.19 10.88 5.08
N ALA A 111 -19.60 9.73 4.94
CA ALA A 111 -18.16 9.51 5.06
C ALA A 111 -17.66 8.69 3.86
N TYR A 112 -16.36 8.52 3.78
CA TYR A 112 -15.73 7.65 2.81
C TYR A 112 -15.03 6.49 3.49
N GLN A 113 -14.96 5.37 2.78
CA GLN A 113 -14.15 4.21 3.14
C GLN A 113 -13.15 3.90 2.02
N PRO A 114 -11.91 3.54 2.35
CA PRO A 114 -10.95 3.11 1.36
C PRO A 114 -11.23 1.68 0.92
N VAL A 115 -10.99 1.41 -0.37
CA VAL A 115 -11.19 0.12 -1.01
C VAL A 115 -9.89 -0.35 -1.63
N LEU A 116 -9.51 -1.60 -1.36
CA LEU A 116 -8.33 -2.24 -1.91
C LEU A 116 -8.70 -3.59 -2.54
N ALA A 117 -8.15 -3.90 -3.70
CA ALA A 117 -8.26 -5.25 -4.26
C ALA A 117 -7.10 -6.13 -3.79
N ARG A 118 -7.43 -7.33 -3.31
CA ARG A 118 -6.44 -8.34 -2.94
C ARG A 118 -6.15 -9.30 -4.08
N GLN A 119 -4.96 -9.84 -4.04
CA GLN A 119 -4.58 -11.03 -4.81
C GLN A 119 -4.61 -12.24 -3.87
N GLY A 120 -5.02 -13.38 -4.40
CA GLY A 120 -5.15 -14.59 -3.61
C GLY A 120 -6.44 -14.67 -2.79
N ARG A 121 -6.59 -15.77 -2.06
CA ARG A 121 -7.86 -16.14 -1.40
C ARG A 121 -8.10 -15.49 -0.05
N ARG A 122 -7.06 -14.99 0.62
CA ARG A 122 -7.15 -14.49 2.01
C ARG A 122 -6.60 -13.08 2.12
N THR A 123 -7.24 -12.26 2.92
CA THR A 123 -6.72 -10.97 3.35
C THR A 123 -5.58 -11.20 4.34
N THR A 124 -4.44 -10.59 4.07
CA THR A 124 -3.22 -10.71 4.87
C THR A 124 -2.80 -9.33 5.38
N ARG A 125 -1.77 -9.30 6.24
CA ARG A 125 -1.20 -8.02 6.73
C ARG A 125 -0.71 -7.12 5.60
N GLU A 126 -0.30 -7.69 4.45
CA GLU A 126 0.07 -6.92 3.25
C GLU A 126 -1.10 -6.12 2.65
N HIS A 127 -2.35 -6.45 3.00
CA HIS A 127 -3.56 -5.71 2.62
C HIS A 127 -4.08 -4.86 3.79
N GLN A 128 -4.08 -5.42 5.00
CA GLN A 128 -4.66 -4.78 6.19
C GLN A 128 -3.93 -3.50 6.60
N LEU A 129 -2.59 -3.53 6.70
CA LEU A 129 -1.83 -2.37 7.19
C LEU A 129 -1.80 -1.20 6.19
N PRO A 130 -1.59 -1.39 4.87
CA PRO A 130 -1.74 -0.29 3.91
C PRO A 130 -3.15 0.30 3.90
N LEU A 131 -4.18 -0.55 4.03
CA LEU A 131 -5.57 -0.10 4.09
C LEU A 131 -5.85 0.69 5.39
N ALA A 132 -5.27 0.25 6.51
CA ALA A 132 -5.32 0.97 7.79
C ALA A 132 -4.62 2.34 7.71
N LEU A 133 -3.50 2.44 6.99
CA LEU A 133 -2.82 3.71 6.72
C LEU A 133 -3.72 4.66 5.91
N MET A 134 -4.37 4.15 4.86
CA MET A 134 -5.33 4.93 4.07
C MET A 134 -6.49 5.42 4.94
N ALA A 135 -7.03 4.57 5.81
CA ALA A 135 -8.12 4.93 6.71
C ALA A 135 -7.67 5.98 7.75
N LEU A 136 -6.50 5.83 8.35
CA LEU A 136 -5.95 6.79 9.30
C LEU A 136 -5.82 8.19 8.69
N LEU A 137 -5.28 8.29 7.48
CA LEU A 137 -5.15 9.57 6.79
C LEU A 137 -6.50 10.12 6.33
N LEU A 138 -7.41 9.25 5.94
CA LEU A 138 -8.75 9.66 5.54
C LEU A 138 -9.54 10.23 6.73
N GLU A 139 -9.42 9.66 7.94
CA GLU A 139 -10.01 10.20 9.16
C GLU A 139 -9.53 11.64 9.43
N GLN A 140 -8.23 11.90 9.26
CA GLN A 140 -7.67 13.25 9.43
C GLN A 140 -8.26 14.23 8.40
N ILE A 141 -8.37 13.81 7.13
CA ILE A 141 -8.81 14.67 6.04
C ILE A 141 -10.32 14.91 6.08
N GLN A 142 -11.12 13.87 6.34
CA GLN A 142 -12.58 14.01 6.41
C GLN A 142 -13.08 14.51 7.77
N GLN A 143 -12.19 14.64 8.77
CA GLN A 143 -12.53 15.05 10.15
C GLN A 143 -13.69 14.25 10.72
N GLY A 144 -13.62 12.93 10.53
CA GLY A 144 -14.65 12.00 10.95
C GLY A 144 -14.17 10.56 10.82
N ASP A 145 -14.84 9.65 11.50
CA ASP A 145 -14.47 8.24 11.50
C ASP A 145 -14.55 7.63 10.10
N VAL A 146 -13.69 6.65 9.86
CA VAL A 146 -13.83 5.71 8.74
C VAL A 146 -14.61 4.49 9.24
N PRO A 147 -15.92 4.38 8.91
CA PRO A 147 -16.79 3.35 9.50
C PRO A 147 -16.32 1.92 9.19
N SER A 148 -15.71 1.73 8.04
CA SER A 148 -15.13 0.46 7.63
C SER A 148 -14.12 0.65 6.49
N MET A 149 -13.36 -0.37 6.23
CA MET A 149 -12.46 -0.50 5.08
C MET A 149 -12.89 -1.71 4.27
N LEU A 150 -12.73 -1.68 2.95
CA LEU A 150 -13.21 -2.75 2.08
C LEU A 150 -12.06 -3.41 1.33
N VAL A 151 -11.98 -4.74 1.41
CA VAL A 151 -11.08 -5.55 0.58
C VAL A 151 -11.90 -6.32 -0.45
N LEU A 152 -11.56 -6.14 -1.71
CA LEU A 152 -12.16 -6.88 -2.83
C LEU A 152 -11.30 -8.09 -3.16
N GLY A 153 -11.92 -9.24 -3.33
CA GLY A 153 -11.28 -10.46 -3.82
C GLY A 153 -11.77 -10.81 -5.21
N GLY A 154 -10.84 -11.03 -6.14
CA GLY A 154 -11.11 -11.62 -7.44
C GLY A 154 -10.79 -13.13 -7.44
N GLY A 155 -11.19 -13.84 -8.49
CA GLY A 155 -10.84 -15.24 -8.72
C GLY A 155 -11.98 -16.24 -8.63
N GLY A 156 -13.20 -15.78 -8.37
CA GLY A 156 -14.42 -16.58 -8.44
C GLY A 156 -15.43 -16.00 -9.43
N ARG A 157 -16.58 -16.69 -9.58
CA ARG A 157 -17.71 -16.18 -10.37
C ARG A 157 -18.36 -14.93 -9.77
N ARG A 158 -18.09 -14.64 -8.47
CA ARG A 158 -18.62 -13.48 -7.74
C ARG A 158 -17.46 -12.72 -7.12
N LEU A 159 -17.58 -11.39 -7.14
CA LEU A 159 -16.69 -10.50 -6.42
C LEU A 159 -16.89 -10.69 -4.90
N GLU A 160 -15.85 -11.16 -4.22
CA GLU A 160 -15.86 -11.25 -2.77
C GLU A 160 -15.57 -9.88 -2.15
N GLN A 161 -16.30 -9.53 -1.10
CA GLN A 161 -16.11 -8.30 -0.35
C GLN A 161 -15.91 -8.63 1.13
N GLU A 162 -14.77 -8.23 1.68
CA GLU A 162 -14.45 -8.39 3.09
C GLU A 162 -14.38 -7.00 3.73
N ARG A 163 -15.14 -6.80 4.81
CA ARG A 163 -15.12 -5.56 5.60
C ARG A 163 -14.15 -5.70 6.75
N LEU A 164 -13.33 -4.67 6.93
CA LEU A 164 -12.40 -4.53 8.03
C LEU A 164 -12.73 -3.25 8.80
N HIS A 165 -12.40 -3.24 10.09
CA HIS A 165 -12.53 -2.06 10.94
C HIS A 165 -11.16 -1.62 11.43
N LEU A 166 -10.95 -0.31 11.52
CA LEU A 166 -9.72 0.27 12.05
C LEU A 166 -9.72 0.18 13.59
N SER A 167 -9.63 -1.03 14.10
CA SER A 167 -9.62 -1.32 15.54
C SER A 167 -8.35 -0.78 16.22
N SER A 168 -8.40 -0.61 17.55
CA SER A 168 -7.23 -0.22 18.37
C SER A 168 -6.04 -1.19 18.18
N GLY A 169 -6.31 -2.49 18.04
CA GLY A 169 -5.30 -3.49 17.74
C GLY A 169 -4.65 -3.28 16.38
N LEU A 170 -5.43 -2.95 15.34
CA LEU A 170 -4.90 -2.69 14.00
C LEU A 170 -4.12 -1.37 13.95
N ARG A 171 -4.59 -0.32 14.66
CA ARG A 171 -3.86 0.96 14.81
C ARG A 171 -2.50 0.74 15.46
N ARG A 172 -2.44 -0.05 16.54
CA ARG A 172 -1.16 -0.39 17.21
C ARG A 172 -0.22 -1.15 16.28
N GLN A 173 -0.73 -2.14 15.53
CA GLN A 173 0.07 -2.88 14.55
C GLN A 173 0.59 -1.96 13.41
N LEU A 174 -0.22 -1.01 12.96
CA LEU A 174 0.18 -0.01 11.97
C LEU A 174 1.31 0.86 12.52
N SER A 175 1.14 1.45 13.70
CA SER A 175 2.15 2.30 14.36
C SER A 175 3.48 1.56 14.53
N GLU A 176 3.44 0.33 15.03
CA GLU A 176 4.64 -0.50 15.15
C GLU A 176 5.28 -0.81 13.79
N GLY A 177 4.47 -1.11 12.77
CA GLY A 177 4.93 -1.34 11.40
C GLY A 177 5.59 -0.11 10.80
N LEU A 178 5.01 1.07 10.96
CA LEU A 178 5.58 2.34 10.48
C LEU A 178 6.91 2.66 11.17
N ARG A 179 6.98 2.51 12.49
CA ARG A 179 8.23 2.69 13.25
C ARG A 179 9.35 1.76 12.77
N LYS A 180 9.04 0.48 12.54
CA LYS A 180 10.02 -0.50 12.03
C LYS A 180 10.42 -0.22 10.58
N LEU A 181 9.47 0.17 9.74
CA LEU A 181 9.74 0.59 8.36
C LEU A 181 10.67 1.79 8.34
N HIS A 182 10.37 2.82 9.14
CA HIS A 182 11.21 4.02 9.24
C HIS A 182 12.64 3.65 9.63
N ALA A 183 12.81 2.87 10.70
CA ALA A 183 14.13 2.41 11.15
C ALA A 183 14.90 1.61 10.08
N ASP A 184 14.21 0.82 9.26
CA ASP A 184 14.86 0.10 8.16
C ASP A 184 15.26 1.03 7.00
N LEU A 185 14.48 2.07 6.74
CA LEU A 185 14.79 3.05 5.69
C LEU A 185 15.96 3.98 6.07
N GLU A 186 16.16 4.25 7.36
CA GLU A 186 17.29 5.05 7.86
C GLU A 186 18.63 4.29 7.86
N ARG A 187 18.64 3.01 7.54
CA ARG A 187 19.89 2.24 7.48
C ARG A 187 20.75 2.70 6.32
N PRO A 188 22.10 2.83 6.53
CA PRO A 188 23.03 3.22 5.47
C PRO A 188 23.19 2.14 4.39
N VAL A 189 22.84 0.89 4.70
CA VAL A 189 22.92 -0.25 3.79
C VAL A 189 21.62 -1.02 3.79
N PRO A 190 21.28 -1.70 2.67
CA PRO A 190 20.05 -2.45 2.58
C PRO A 190 20.00 -3.58 3.61
N PRO A 191 18.82 -3.89 4.19
CA PRO A 191 18.63 -5.08 5.03
C PRO A 191 19.11 -6.35 4.32
N PRO A 192 19.51 -7.40 5.07
CA PRO A 192 19.97 -8.67 4.49
C PRO A 192 19.00 -9.28 3.49
N LEU A 193 19.49 -10.14 2.63
CA LEU A 193 18.66 -10.94 1.74
C LEU A 193 17.65 -11.77 2.55
N ALA A 194 16.44 -11.94 2.01
CA ALA A 194 15.45 -12.77 2.66
C ALA A 194 15.86 -14.24 2.59
N ALA A 195 15.80 -14.95 3.71
CA ALA A 195 16.07 -16.39 3.76
C ALA A 195 15.06 -17.18 2.89
N ASP A 196 13.77 -16.84 2.96
CA ASP A 196 12.74 -17.40 2.07
C ASP A 196 12.58 -16.53 0.82
N ARG A 197 13.07 -17.01 -0.30
CA ARG A 197 13.06 -16.30 -1.59
C ARG A 197 11.86 -16.64 -2.48
N ARG A 198 10.88 -17.42 -2.01
CA ARG A 198 9.67 -17.73 -2.79
C ARG A 198 8.92 -16.48 -3.26
N LYS A 199 8.89 -15.44 -2.44
CA LYS A 199 8.28 -14.16 -2.79
C LYS A 199 9.11 -13.33 -3.80
N CYS A 200 10.36 -13.70 -4.04
CA CYS A 200 11.26 -13.00 -4.96
C CYS A 200 10.93 -13.25 -6.44
N SER A 201 10.21 -14.32 -6.78
CA SER A 201 9.84 -14.65 -8.16
C SER A 201 9.14 -13.51 -8.90
N LEU A 202 8.35 -12.70 -8.19
CA LEU A 202 7.60 -11.56 -8.73
C LEU A 202 8.18 -10.20 -8.29
N CYS A 203 9.37 -10.19 -7.69
CA CYS A 203 9.98 -8.97 -7.17
C CYS A 203 10.71 -8.22 -8.29
N SER A 204 10.46 -6.92 -8.40
CA SER A 204 11.15 -6.06 -9.38
C SER A 204 12.65 -5.93 -9.15
N TRP A 205 13.14 -6.23 -7.94
CA TRP A 205 14.54 -6.20 -7.56
C TRP A 205 15.24 -7.56 -7.61
N ARG A 206 14.55 -8.58 -8.18
CA ARG A 206 15.07 -9.95 -8.18
C ARG A 206 16.46 -10.05 -8.81
N VAL A 207 16.68 -9.38 -9.94
CA VAL A 207 17.97 -9.43 -10.67
C VAL A 207 19.09 -8.87 -9.80
N ALA A 208 18.92 -7.67 -9.23
CA ALA A 208 19.91 -7.06 -8.36
C ALA A 208 20.17 -7.90 -7.09
N CYS A 209 19.11 -8.44 -6.46
CA CYS A 209 19.26 -9.31 -5.29
C CYS A 209 19.93 -10.65 -5.62
N ASN A 210 19.73 -11.19 -6.82
CA ASN A 210 20.42 -12.42 -7.25
C ASN A 210 21.91 -12.17 -7.45
N ALA A 211 22.31 -11.04 -8.03
CA ALA A 211 23.73 -10.69 -8.19
C ALA A 211 24.43 -10.64 -6.81
N VAL A 212 23.81 -9.98 -5.83
CA VAL A 212 24.34 -9.93 -4.44
C VAL A 212 24.39 -11.33 -3.83
N ALA A 213 23.36 -12.18 -4.04
CA ALA A 213 23.35 -13.53 -3.48
C ALA A 213 24.50 -14.41 -4.01
N VAL A 214 24.81 -14.27 -5.29
CA VAL A 214 25.95 -14.98 -5.91
C VAL A 214 27.29 -14.45 -5.36
N GLU A 215 27.45 -13.14 -5.26
CA GLU A 215 28.66 -12.50 -4.75
C GLU A 215 28.93 -12.86 -3.29
N GLU A 216 27.90 -12.89 -2.45
CA GLU A 216 28.00 -13.23 -1.03
C GLU A 216 28.01 -14.75 -0.76
N GLY A 217 27.88 -15.62 -1.78
CA GLY A 217 27.76 -17.07 -1.60
C GLY A 217 26.55 -17.47 -0.74
N HIS A 218 25.44 -16.74 -0.86
CA HIS A 218 24.27 -16.88 0.00
C HIS A 218 23.63 -18.28 -0.15
N LEU A 219 23.29 -18.92 0.97
CA LEU A 219 22.73 -20.29 1.02
C LEU A 219 21.49 -20.50 0.13
N SER A 220 20.74 -19.44 -0.20
CA SER A 220 19.61 -19.53 -1.13
C SER A 220 19.98 -19.90 -2.57
N GLU A 221 21.27 -19.86 -2.94
CA GLU A 221 21.78 -20.28 -4.25
C GLU A 221 22.12 -21.79 -4.28
N VAL A 222 22.14 -22.46 -3.12
CA VAL A 222 22.33 -23.91 -3.05
C VAL A 222 21.03 -24.61 -3.43
N SER A 223 21.04 -25.33 -4.57
CA SER A 223 19.89 -26.11 -5.02
C SER A 223 19.61 -27.25 -4.05
N GLY A 224 18.40 -27.35 -3.53
CA GLY A 224 17.95 -28.50 -2.72
C GLY A 224 17.93 -28.29 -1.20
N ILE A 225 18.07 -27.05 -0.72
CA ILE A 225 17.80 -26.70 0.69
C ILE A 225 16.43 -26.02 0.83
#